data_ef5bb6f68235060cf1af615c57ebf158
#
_entry.id   ef5bb6f68235060cf1af615c57ebf158
#
_cell.length_a   1.000
_cell.length_b   1.000
_cell.length_c   1.000
_cell.angle_alpha   90.00
_cell.angle_beta   90.00
_cell.angle_gamma   90.00
#
_symmetry.space_group_name_H-M   'P 1'
#
loop_
_entity.id
_entity.type
_entity.pdbx_description
1 polymer ?
#
loop_
_entity_poly.entity_id
_entity_poly.type
_entity_poly.pdbx_seq_one_letter_code
_entity_poly.pdbx_strand_id
1 'polypeptide(L)'
;MGKRIITSLLISLFVSISLFADEYIDKQTYVYSVKDGSSLKLDRYYLKDDEAVAVEVTPCIVFMFGGGFAAGERDGEQYVDYFRKLVERGYQVVSIDYRLGMKNIGDGSQIDPMRFAALLTNSITMAVEDLFDATTFVYNHADDWNIEKSEIITNGSSAGAVAVLHGEYAICNKSKLTERLPQGFNYAGTIAFAGAIFSTSGDLKWQTAPSPIQMFHGDADRNVPFDKTEMLQVGLYGSKHIAKQLQELNTPYYFYKVENAAHEIAERPMKENINEICSFIDKLIIGKGNLIINTGEVEIGKPELKKDFDLMDYIKANFGG
;
A
#
# COMPACT_ATOMS: atom_id res chain seq x y z
N MET A 1 -31.57 -41.74 -6.18
CA MET A 1 -30.48 -41.54 -7.16
C MET A 1 -30.31 -40.11 -7.65
N GLY A 2 -30.86 -39.07 -6.98
CA GLY A 2 -30.88 -37.70 -7.46
C GLY A 2 -29.89 -36.72 -6.80
N LYS A 3 -29.09 -37.12 -5.82
CA LYS A 3 -28.22 -36.21 -5.06
C LYS A 3 -26.73 -36.15 -5.49
N ARG A 4 -26.28 -37.07 -6.36
CA ARG A 4 -24.87 -37.12 -6.77
C ARG A 4 -24.55 -36.30 -8.03
N ILE A 5 -25.55 -35.94 -8.85
CA ILE A 5 -25.34 -35.21 -10.10
C ILE A 5 -25.18 -33.71 -9.88
N ILE A 6 -25.85 -33.14 -8.84
CA ILE A 6 -25.80 -31.69 -8.57
C ILE A 6 -24.43 -31.23 -8.01
N THR A 7 -23.79 -32.10 -7.19
CA THR A 7 -22.48 -31.76 -6.58
C THR A 7 -21.32 -31.75 -7.60
N SER A 8 -21.40 -32.60 -8.61
CA SER A 8 -20.36 -32.65 -9.65
C SER A 8 -20.47 -31.49 -10.67
N LEU A 9 -21.70 -30.97 -10.88
CA LEU A 9 -21.92 -29.83 -11.78
C LEU A 9 -21.45 -28.50 -11.15
N LEU A 10 -21.61 -28.33 -9.82
CA LEU A 10 -21.13 -27.16 -9.09
C LEU A 10 -19.60 -27.09 -9.03
N ILE A 11 -18.91 -28.23 -8.84
CA ILE A 11 -17.45 -28.30 -8.81
C ILE A 11 -16.87 -28.02 -10.19
N SER A 12 -17.48 -28.53 -11.28
CA SER A 12 -17.03 -28.25 -12.64
C SER A 12 -17.25 -26.81 -13.06
N LEU A 13 -18.28 -26.13 -12.55
CA LEU A 13 -18.54 -24.71 -12.83
C LEU A 13 -17.54 -23.80 -12.12
N PHE A 14 -17.16 -24.10 -10.86
CA PHE A 14 -16.15 -23.32 -10.13
C PHE A 14 -14.74 -23.49 -10.72
N VAL A 15 -14.37 -24.68 -11.14
CA VAL A 15 -13.08 -24.93 -11.82
C VAL A 15 -13.03 -24.26 -13.20
N SER A 16 -14.16 -24.18 -13.90
CA SER A 16 -14.24 -23.50 -15.18
C SER A 16 -14.07 -21.97 -15.06
N ILE A 17 -14.64 -21.35 -14.03
CA ILE A 17 -14.53 -19.90 -13.81
C ILE A 17 -13.09 -19.49 -13.48
N SER A 18 -12.37 -20.24 -12.65
CA SER A 18 -10.97 -19.93 -12.34
C SER A 18 -9.99 -20.18 -13.51
N LEU A 19 -10.27 -21.12 -14.40
CA LEU A 19 -9.48 -21.34 -15.61
C LEU A 19 -9.71 -20.26 -16.67
N PHE A 20 -10.90 -19.65 -16.73
CA PHE A 20 -11.20 -18.55 -17.64
C PHE A 20 -10.58 -17.22 -17.18
N ALA A 21 -10.43 -16.95 -15.89
CA ALA A 21 -9.85 -15.71 -15.39
C ALA A 21 -8.36 -15.55 -15.79
N ASP A 22 -7.58 -16.62 -15.80
CA ASP A 22 -6.16 -16.59 -16.20
C ASP A 22 -5.93 -16.26 -17.70
N GLU A 23 -6.93 -16.46 -18.54
CA GLU A 23 -6.85 -16.22 -19.99
C GLU A 23 -7.07 -14.73 -20.35
N TYR A 24 -7.72 -13.97 -19.46
CA TYR A 24 -8.14 -12.58 -19.71
C TYR A 24 -7.29 -11.53 -19.00
N ILE A 25 -6.40 -11.90 -18.08
CA ILE A 25 -5.50 -10.96 -17.41
C ILE A 25 -4.10 -11.08 -18.03
N ASP A 26 -3.55 -9.94 -18.42
CA ASP A 26 -2.20 -9.85 -18.96
C ASP A 26 -1.26 -9.12 -17.99
N LYS A 27 0.04 -9.37 -18.17
CA LYS A 27 1.12 -8.71 -17.43
C LYS A 27 2.17 -8.20 -18.43
N GLN A 28 2.47 -6.90 -18.36
CA GLN A 28 3.56 -6.29 -19.13
C GLN A 28 4.56 -5.62 -18.21
N THR A 29 5.85 -5.84 -18.49
CA THR A 29 6.95 -5.27 -17.70
C THR A 29 7.60 -4.12 -18.45
N TYR A 30 7.83 -3.01 -17.75
CA TYR A 30 8.49 -1.82 -18.29
C TYR A 30 9.65 -1.39 -17.38
N VAL A 31 10.67 -0.75 -17.95
CA VAL A 31 11.70 -0.03 -17.19
C VAL A 31 11.22 1.41 -17.06
N TYR A 32 10.89 1.85 -15.84
CA TYR A 32 10.41 3.22 -15.61
C TYR A 32 11.53 4.19 -15.22
N SER A 33 12.63 3.67 -14.68
CA SER A 33 13.77 4.50 -14.29
C SER A 33 15.08 3.69 -14.29
N VAL A 34 16.21 4.37 -14.39
CA VAL A 34 17.55 3.77 -14.17
C VAL A 34 18.25 4.60 -13.11
N LYS A 35 18.62 4.01 -11.99
CA LYS A 35 19.28 4.67 -10.86
C LYS A 35 20.44 3.82 -10.35
N ASP A 36 21.55 4.46 -10.07
CA ASP A 36 22.77 3.80 -9.54
C ASP A 36 23.21 2.59 -10.40
N GLY A 37 23.03 2.68 -11.73
CA GLY A 37 23.35 1.62 -12.68
C GLY A 37 22.34 0.44 -12.71
N SER A 38 21.26 0.52 -11.93
CA SER A 38 20.21 -0.51 -11.88
C SER A 38 18.92 -0.05 -12.55
N SER A 39 18.31 -0.90 -13.36
CA SER A 39 16.99 -0.65 -13.93
C SER A 39 15.90 -0.93 -12.90
N LEU A 40 15.08 0.06 -12.63
CA LEU A 40 13.85 -0.08 -11.85
C LEU A 40 12.70 -0.38 -12.80
N LYS A 41 12.00 -1.48 -12.55
CA LYS A 41 10.92 -1.98 -13.40
C LYS A 41 9.57 -1.83 -12.71
N LEU A 42 8.53 -1.82 -13.52
CA LEU A 42 7.15 -2.00 -13.09
C LEU A 42 6.49 -3.11 -13.90
N ASP A 43 5.54 -3.80 -13.27
CA ASP A 43 4.66 -4.77 -13.90
C ASP A 43 3.23 -4.21 -13.91
N ARG A 44 2.67 -4.03 -15.09
CA ARG A 44 1.27 -3.64 -15.31
C ARG A 44 0.43 -4.89 -15.46
N TYR A 45 -0.59 -5.04 -14.61
CA TYR A 45 -1.61 -6.08 -14.68
C TYR A 45 -2.93 -5.42 -15.13
N TYR A 46 -3.58 -5.98 -16.16
CA TYR A 46 -4.77 -5.41 -16.78
C TYR A 46 -5.59 -6.49 -17.50
N LEU A 47 -6.87 -6.20 -17.77
CA LEU A 47 -7.68 -7.04 -18.64
C LEU A 47 -7.19 -6.90 -20.08
N LYS A 48 -7.04 -8.02 -20.79
CA LYS A 48 -6.79 -8.01 -22.23
C LYS A 48 -7.97 -7.34 -22.93
N ASP A 49 -7.65 -6.46 -23.84
CA ASP A 49 -8.68 -5.83 -24.69
C ASP A 49 -9.35 -6.90 -25.54
N ASP A 50 -10.68 -7.01 -25.44
CA ASP A 50 -11.49 -7.71 -26.43
C ASP A 50 -11.79 -6.70 -27.54
N GLU A 51 -11.33 -6.94 -28.77
CA GLU A 51 -11.54 -6.04 -29.92
C GLU A 51 -13.02 -5.70 -30.17
N ALA A 52 -13.95 -6.45 -29.56
CA ALA A 52 -15.38 -6.27 -29.69
C ALA A 52 -16.01 -5.32 -28.65
N VAL A 53 -15.27 -4.91 -27.59
CA VAL A 53 -15.80 -4.09 -26.50
C VAL A 53 -15.05 -2.76 -26.45
N ALA A 54 -15.79 -1.65 -26.33
CA ALA A 54 -15.16 -0.35 -26.10
C ALA A 54 -14.36 -0.39 -24.78
N VAL A 55 -13.07 -0.08 -24.87
CA VAL A 55 -12.19 -0.08 -23.69
C VAL A 55 -12.60 1.08 -22.79
N GLU A 56 -13.08 0.76 -21.61
CA GLU A 56 -13.39 1.77 -20.60
C GLU A 56 -12.10 2.29 -19.96
N VAL A 57 -12.09 3.57 -19.63
CA VAL A 57 -11.01 4.19 -18.85
C VAL A 57 -11.18 3.74 -17.40
N THR A 58 -10.11 3.22 -16.79
CA THR A 58 -10.17 2.56 -15.49
C THR A 58 -9.24 3.22 -14.46
N PRO A 59 -9.58 3.15 -13.15
CA PRO A 59 -8.65 3.54 -12.10
C PRO A 59 -7.39 2.68 -12.11
N CYS A 60 -6.26 3.26 -11.66
CA CYS A 60 -4.99 2.57 -11.58
C CYS A 60 -4.45 2.56 -10.14
N ILE A 61 -4.06 1.39 -9.65
CA ILE A 61 -3.46 1.21 -8.34
C ILE A 61 -1.95 0.98 -8.50
N VAL A 62 -1.14 1.93 -8.04
CA VAL A 62 0.32 1.80 -7.98
C VAL A 62 0.68 1.14 -6.66
N PHE A 63 1.21 -0.08 -6.74
CA PHE A 63 1.51 -0.92 -5.58
C PHE A 63 3.00 -0.96 -5.23
N MET A 64 3.31 -0.85 -3.93
CA MET A 64 4.64 -1.03 -3.35
C MET A 64 4.65 -2.19 -2.36
N PHE A 65 5.56 -3.12 -2.56
CA PHE A 65 5.73 -4.32 -1.73
C PHE A 65 6.34 -4.02 -0.36
N GLY A 66 6.19 -4.94 0.59
CA GLY A 66 6.82 -4.91 1.90
C GLY A 66 8.26 -5.43 1.91
N GLY A 67 8.86 -5.53 3.11
CA GLY A 67 10.20 -6.11 3.30
C GLY A 67 11.21 -5.17 3.94
N GLY A 68 10.77 -4.21 4.78
CA GLY A 68 11.64 -3.38 5.62
C GLY A 68 12.60 -2.47 4.85
N PHE A 69 12.33 -2.15 3.59
CA PHE A 69 13.28 -1.47 2.68
C PHE A 69 14.59 -2.26 2.46
N ALA A 70 14.63 -3.53 2.82
CA ALA A 70 15.82 -4.40 2.75
C ALA A 70 15.66 -5.57 1.79
N ALA A 71 14.42 -6.02 1.56
CA ALA A 71 14.08 -7.17 0.73
C ALA A 71 12.72 -6.97 0.05
N GLY A 72 12.31 -7.96 -0.75
CA GLY A 72 11.05 -7.97 -1.48
C GLY A 72 11.22 -7.72 -2.97
N GLU A 73 10.16 -7.98 -3.71
CA GLU A 73 10.11 -7.82 -5.15
C GLU A 73 8.68 -7.48 -5.62
N ARG A 74 8.54 -6.77 -6.74
CA ARG A 74 7.27 -6.28 -7.28
C ARG A 74 6.31 -7.41 -7.72
N ASP A 75 6.84 -8.56 -8.11
CA ASP A 75 6.09 -9.73 -8.61
C ASP A 75 6.16 -10.93 -7.64
N GLY A 76 6.35 -10.66 -6.34
CA GLY A 76 6.28 -11.70 -5.31
C GLY A 76 4.96 -12.47 -5.37
N GLU A 77 5.04 -13.80 -5.28
CA GLU A 77 3.87 -14.70 -5.43
C GLU A 77 2.70 -14.34 -4.49
N GLN A 78 3.00 -13.84 -3.29
CA GLN A 78 2.00 -13.44 -2.30
C GLN A 78 1.13 -12.26 -2.76
N TYR A 79 1.59 -11.47 -3.74
CA TYR A 79 0.87 -10.28 -4.23
C TYR A 79 0.10 -10.53 -5.52
N VAL A 80 0.55 -11.49 -6.36
CA VAL A 80 -0.01 -11.69 -7.71
C VAL A 80 -1.51 -12.02 -7.68
N ASP A 81 -1.95 -12.88 -6.74
CA ASP A 81 -3.37 -13.20 -6.58
C ASP A 81 -4.22 -11.97 -6.20
N TYR A 82 -3.67 -11.08 -5.37
CA TYR A 82 -4.29 -9.81 -5.02
C TYR A 82 -4.43 -8.89 -6.25
N PHE A 83 -3.38 -8.77 -7.06
CA PHE A 83 -3.42 -7.96 -8.28
C PHE A 83 -4.48 -8.47 -9.26
N ARG A 84 -4.56 -9.78 -9.45
CA ARG A 84 -5.59 -10.40 -10.29
C ARG A 84 -7.01 -10.09 -9.80
N LYS A 85 -7.27 -10.23 -8.50
CA LYS A 85 -8.58 -9.90 -7.92
C LYS A 85 -8.96 -8.43 -8.12
N LEU A 86 -8.02 -7.51 -8.08
CA LEU A 86 -8.27 -6.10 -8.37
C LEU A 86 -8.57 -5.88 -9.85
N VAL A 87 -7.83 -6.54 -10.74
CA VAL A 87 -8.07 -6.47 -12.21
C VAL A 87 -9.45 -7.02 -12.56
N GLU A 88 -9.88 -8.12 -11.94
CA GLU A 88 -11.24 -8.68 -12.10
C GLU A 88 -12.36 -7.72 -11.62
N ARG A 89 -12.01 -6.74 -10.76
CA ARG A 89 -12.91 -5.68 -10.28
C ARG A 89 -12.87 -4.40 -11.14
N GLY A 90 -12.14 -4.42 -12.25
CA GLY A 90 -12.07 -3.30 -13.19
C GLY A 90 -10.97 -2.28 -12.90
N TYR A 91 -9.99 -2.59 -12.05
CA TYR A 91 -8.83 -1.75 -11.82
C TYR A 91 -7.64 -2.22 -12.67
N GLN A 92 -6.75 -1.31 -13.03
CA GLN A 92 -5.41 -1.71 -13.44
C GLN A 92 -4.48 -1.66 -12.22
N VAL A 93 -3.51 -2.58 -12.16
CA VAL A 93 -2.51 -2.61 -11.09
C VAL A 93 -1.13 -2.46 -11.67
N VAL A 94 -0.36 -1.55 -11.12
CA VAL A 94 1.04 -1.32 -11.48
C VAL A 94 1.90 -1.57 -10.25
N SER A 95 2.54 -2.74 -10.18
CA SER A 95 3.48 -3.07 -9.11
C SER A 95 4.88 -2.63 -9.48
N ILE A 96 5.58 -1.93 -8.59
CA ILE A 96 6.86 -1.28 -8.89
C ILE A 96 8.03 -1.84 -8.09
N ASP A 97 9.22 -1.94 -8.73
CA ASP A 97 10.49 -1.98 -8.01
C ASP A 97 10.74 -0.63 -7.33
N TYR A 98 11.46 -0.64 -6.23
CA TYR A 98 12.01 0.57 -5.63
C TYR A 98 13.34 0.25 -4.96
N ARG A 99 14.20 1.24 -4.76
CA ARG A 99 15.53 1.05 -4.17
C ARG A 99 15.42 0.63 -2.70
N LEU A 100 16.11 -0.44 -2.36
CA LEU A 100 16.12 -1.05 -1.02
C LEU A 100 17.27 -0.46 -0.20
N GLY A 101 17.04 0.73 0.39
CA GLY A 101 18.08 1.49 1.08
C GLY A 101 18.60 0.84 2.37
N MET A 102 17.87 -0.15 2.92
CA MET A 102 18.27 -0.91 4.11
C MET A 102 18.89 -2.27 3.78
N LYS A 103 19.04 -2.65 2.50
CA LYS A 103 19.49 -3.99 2.08
C LYS A 103 20.80 -4.46 2.71
N ASN A 104 21.70 -3.54 3.04
CA ASN A 104 23.02 -3.87 3.57
C ASN A 104 23.23 -3.35 5.01
N ILE A 105 22.15 -3.15 5.77
CA ILE A 105 22.23 -2.58 7.12
C ILE A 105 22.94 -3.50 8.12
N GLY A 106 22.94 -4.81 7.87
CA GLY A 106 23.43 -5.80 8.83
C GLY A 106 22.50 -5.93 10.04
N ASP A 107 23.06 -6.27 11.22
CA ASP A 107 22.30 -6.28 12.49
C ASP A 107 22.02 -4.85 12.94
N GLY A 108 20.80 -4.39 12.68
CA GLY A 108 20.35 -3.03 13.02
C GLY A 108 20.36 -2.73 14.52
N SER A 109 20.30 -3.77 15.38
CA SER A 109 20.36 -3.61 16.84
C SER A 109 21.72 -3.11 17.34
N GLN A 110 22.78 -3.23 16.54
CA GLN A 110 24.14 -2.76 16.82
C GLN A 110 24.38 -1.34 16.29
N ILE A 111 23.41 -0.72 15.62
CA ILE A 111 23.56 0.60 15.03
C ILE A 111 23.10 1.66 16.04
N ASP A 112 23.86 2.74 16.12
CA ASP A 112 23.45 3.92 16.89
C ASP A 112 22.07 4.42 16.43
N PRO A 113 21.13 4.74 17.35
CA PRO A 113 19.76 5.12 16.99
C PRO A 113 19.66 6.32 16.05
N MET A 114 20.54 7.32 16.16
CA MET A 114 20.54 8.48 15.27
C MET A 114 21.02 8.10 13.86
N ARG A 115 22.01 7.24 13.77
CA ARG A 115 22.46 6.69 12.48
C ARG A 115 21.36 5.83 11.85
N PHE A 116 20.67 5.02 12.65
CA PHE A 116 19.52 4.25 12.18
C PHE A 116 18.43 5.17 11.62
N ALA A 117 18.06 6.22 12.36
CA ALA A 117 17.07 7.20 11.92
C ALA A 117 17.47 7.86 10.59
N ALA A 118 18.75 8.20 10.43
CA ALA A 118 19.26 8.78 9.17
C ALA A 118 19.17 7.78 7.99
N LEU A 119 19.53 6.51 8.20
CA LEU A 119 19.42 5.45 7.19
C LEU A 119 17.96 5.20 6.80
N LEU A 120 17.07 5.14 7.77
CA LEU A 120 15.63 4.96 7.53
C LEU A 120 15.05 6.15 6.75
N THR A 121 15.39 7.39 7.14
CA THR A 121 14.98 8.61 6.42
C THR A 121 15.43 8.55 4.96
N ASN A 122 16.70 8.20 4.70
CA ASN A 122 17.23 8.08 3.35
C ASN A 122 16.51 6.99 2.55
N SER A 123 16.26 5.84 3.15
CA SER A 123 15.59 4.71 2.51
C SER A 123 14.15 5.05 2.12
N ILE A 124 13.41 5.72 3.02
CA ILE A 124 12.06 6.22 2.74
C ILE A 124 12.11 7.27 1.63
N THR A 125 13.05 8.21 1.68
CA THR A 125 13.22 9.24 0.64
C THR A 125 13.45 8.60 -0.73
N MET A 126 14.35 7.61 -0.82
CA MET A 126 14.62 6.88 -2.06
C MET A 126 13.37 6.16 -2.58
N ALA A 127 12.61 5.51 -1.69
CA ALA A 127 11.39 4.80 -2.06
C ALA A 127 10.28 5.76 -2.56
N VAL A 128 10.15 6.94 -1.95
CA VAL A 128 9.21 7.99 -2.39
C VAL A 128 9.64 8.59 -3.73
N GLU A 129 10.94 8.82 -3.94
CA GLU A 129 11.45 9.25 -5.26
C GLU A 129 11.10 8.24 -6.36
N ASP A 130 11.28 6.96 -6.06
CA ASP A 130 11.01 5.88 -7.01
C ASP A 130 9.50 5.73 -7.26
N LEU A 131 8.66 5.89 -6.22
CA LEU A 131 7.21 5.95 -6.35
C LEU A 131 6.78 7.10 -7.28
N PHE A 132 7.34 8.30 -7.11
CA PHE A 132 6.96 9.46 -7.91
C PHE A 132 7.44 9.34 -9.35
N ASP A 133 8.62 8.77 -9.59
CA ASP A 133 9.10 8.49 -10.95
C ASP A 133 8.22 7.45 -11.66
N ALA A 134 7.83 6.36 -10.95
CA ALA A 134 6.91 5.36 -11.48
C ALA A 134 5.51 5.94 -11.75
N THR A 135 5.00 6.77 -10.84
CA THR A 135 3.72 7.47 -11.02
C THR A 135 3.76 8.37 -12.26
N THR A 136 4.84 9.11 -12.45
CA THR A 136 5.01 9.96 -13.64
C THR A 136 5.09 9.12 -14.92
N PHE A 137 5.73 7.96 -14.87
CA PHE A 137 5.73 7.02 -15.98
C PHE A 137 4.31 6.53 -16.31
N VAL A 138 3.54 6.10 -15.30
CA VAL A 138 2.14 5.68 -15.46
C VAL A 138 1.28 6.82 -16.02
N TYR A 139 1.39 8.02 -15.46
CA TYR A 139 0.64 9.19 -15.89
C TYR A 139 0.90 9.55 -17.37
N ASN A 140 2.15 9.42 -17.83
CA ASN A 140 2.53 9.70 -19.22
C ASN A 140 2.03 8.62 -20.19
N HIS A 141 1.78 7.40 -19.73
CA HIS A 141 1.22 6.31 -20.54
C HIS A 141 -0.30 6.13 -20.32
N ALA A 142 -0.93 6.96 -19.49
CA ALA A 142 -2.31 6.76 -19.07
C ALA A 142 -3.29 6.73 -20.25
N ASP A 143 -3.10 7.59 -21.26
CA ASP A 143 -3.95 7.64 -22.44
C ASP A 143 -3.82 6.35 -23.28
N ASP A 144 -2.58 5.84 -23.47
CA ASP A 144 -2.32 4.60 -24.21
C ASP A 144 -2.77 3.35 -23.43
N TRP A 145 -2.86 3.46 -22.11
CA TRP A 145 -3.23 2.35 -21.24
C TRP A 145 -4.70 2.40 -20.79
N ASN A 146 -5.47 3.39 -21.23
CA ASN A 146 -6.85 3.63 -20.81
C ASN A 146 -6.96 3.76 -19.27
N ILE A 147 -6.05 4.53 -18.66
CA ILE A 147 -6.06 4.85 -17.23
C ILE A 147 -6.66 6.25 -17.02
N GLU A 148 -7.60 6.36 -16.06
CA GLU A 148 -8.10 7.65 -15.60
C GLU A 148 -7.04 8.35 -14.76
N LYS A 149 -6.42 9.41 -15.28
CA LYS A 149 -5.35 10.17 -14.64
C LYS A 149 -5.72 10.74 -13.28
N SER A 150 -6.99 11.09 -13.12
CA SER A 150 -7.54 11.61 -11.87
C SER A 150 -7.87 10.51 -10.85
N GLU A 151 -7.73 9.23 -11.20
CA GLU A 151 -8.02 8.06 -10.38
C GLU A 151 -6.78 7.15 -10.20
N ILE A 152 -5.59 7.75 -10.17
CA ILE A 152 -4.36 7.04 -9.77
C ILE A 152 -4.30 6.98 -8.24
N ILE A 153 -4.28 5.77 -7.72
CA ILE A 153 -4.33 5.42 -6.29
C ILE A 153 -3.01 4.78 -5.91
N THR A 154 -2.49 5.04 -4.72
CA THR A 154 -1.34 4.30 -4.19
C THR A 154 -1.80 3.21 -3.23
N ASN A 155 -1.10 2.07 -3.25
CA ASN A 155 -1.30 1.00 -2.27
C ASN A 155 0.06 0.42 -1.85
N GLY A 156 0.20 0.09 -0.58
CA GLY A 156 1.44 -0.50 -0.09
C GLY A 156 1.24 -1.41 1.10
N SER A 157 2.20 -2.34 1.25
CA SER A 157 2.30 -3.29 2.34
C SER A 157 3.52 -2.98 3.19
N SER A 158 3.41 -2.91 4.54
CA SER A 158 4.55 -2.74 5.47
C SER A 158 5.46 -1.56 5.06
N ALA A 159 6.72 -1.80 4.69
CA ALA A 159 7.61 -0.76 4.17
C ALA A 159 7.04 -0.03 2.95
N GLY A 160 6.34 -0.73 2.06
CA GLY A 160 5.62 -0.11 0.94
C GLY A 160 4.48 0.78 1.42
N ALA A 161 3.76 0.39 2.48
CA ALA A 161 2.73 1.23 3.11
C ALA A 161 3.34 2.49 3.76
N VAL A 162 4.52 2.37 4.39
CA VAL A 162 5.29 3.53 4.86
C VAL A 162 5.62 4.45 3.69
N ALA A 163 6.10 3.91 2.57
CA ALA A 163 6.48 4.71 1.40
C ALA A 163 5.28 5.45 0.77
N VAL A 164 4.12 4.78 0.57
CA VAL A 164 2.94 5.46 -0.03
C VAL A 164 2.34 6.52 0.91
N LEU A 165 2.32 6.27 2.23
CA LEU A 165 1.91 7.28 3.21
C LEU A 165 2.86 8.49 3.21
N HIS A 166 4.17 8.27 3.09
CA HIS A 166 5.15 9.35 2.94
C HIS A 166 5.01 10.09 1.61
N GLY A 167 4.64 9.40 0.52
CA GLY A 167 4.33 10.03 -0.77
C GLY A 167 3.19 11.04 -0.63
N GLU A 168 2.08 10.63 -0.02
CA GLU A 168 0.93 11.52 0.25
C GLU A 168 1.33 12.66 1.21
N TYR A 169 2.05 12.34 2.29
CA TYR A 169 2.54 13.34 3.24
C TYR A 169 3.48 14.36 2.58
N ALA A 170 4.34 13.94 1.65
CA ALA A 170 5.22 14.81 0.89
C ALA A 170 4.44 15.78 -0.01
N ILE A 171 3.36 15.31 -0.66
CA ILE A 171 2.47 16.16 -1.47
C ILE A 171 1.78 17.19 -0.59
N CYS A 172 1.17 16.78 0.52
CA CYS A 172 0.49 17.66 1.46
C CYS A 172 1.39 18.75 2.04
N ASN A 173 2.67 18.44 2.22
CA ASN A 173 3.66 19.37 2.78
C ASN A 173 4.52 20.09 1.71
N LYS A 174 4.17 19.97 0.42
CA LYS A 174 4.86 20.62 -0.69
C LYS A 174 6.36 20.35 -0.68
N SER A 175 6.72 19.09 -0.38
CA SER A 175 8.12 18.65 -0.40
C SER A 175 8.73 18.84 -1.78
N LYS A 176 10.04 19.13 -1.82
CA LYS A 176 10.79 19.21 -3.08
C LYS A 176 10.72 17.92 -3.90
N LEU A 177 10.47 16.77 -3.27
CA LEU A 177 10.29 15.50 -3.97
C LEU A 177 9.13 15.54 -4.98
N THR A 178 8.10 16.38 -4.75
CA THR A 178 6.94 16.52 -5.63
C THR A 178 7.26 17.15 -6.99
N GLU A 179 8.43 17.76 -7.15
CA GLU A 179 8.91 18.23 -8.46
C GLU A 179 9.10 17.09 -9.48
N ARG A 180 9.10 15.83 -9.02
CA ARG A 180 9.13 14.61 -9.86
C ARG A 180 7.77 14.25 -10.45
N LEU A 181 6.69 14.72 -9.87
CA LEU A 181 5.33 14.48 -10.32
C LEU A 181 4.89 15.45 -11.41
N PRO A 182 3.92 15.10 -12.25
CA PRO A 182 3.31 16.06 -13.17
C PRO A 182 2.78 17.28 -12.41
N GLN A 183 2.84 18.44 -13.05
CA GLN A 183 2.40 19.70 -12.43
C GLN A 183 0.94 19.62 -11.96
N GLY A 184 0.71 19.89 -10.68
CA GLY A 184 -0.63 19.88 -10.09
C GLY A 184 -1.19 18.47 -9.85
N PHE A 185 -0.37 17.42 -10.02
CA PHE A 185 -0.79 16.06 -9.73
C PHE A 185 -1.05 15.85 -8.24
N ASN A 186 -2.10 15.09 -7.95
CA ASN A 186 -2.38 14.51 -6.63
C ASN A 186 -2.90 13.08 -6.82
N TYR A 187 -2.61 12.20 -5.88
CA TYR A 187 -3.24 10.88 -5.87
C TYR A 187 -4.73 11.00 -5.56
N ALA A 188 -5.54 10.12 -6.12
CA ALA A 188 -6.97 10.03 -5.81
C ALA A 188 -7.23 9.47 -4.41
N GLY A 189 -6.30 8.65 -3.91
CA GLY A 189 -6.33 8.08 -2.58
C GLY A 189 -5.11 7.21 -2.28
N THR A 190 -4.96 6.83 -1.02
CA THR A 190 -3.86 5.99 -0.54
C THR A 190 -4.40 4.83 0.28
N ILE A 191 -3.91 3.61 0.03
CA ILE A 191 -4.27 2.38 0.75
C ILE A 191 -3.02 1.84 1.43
N ALA A 192 -3.04 1.69 2.75
CA ALA A 192 -1.89 1.29 3.56
C ALA A 192 -2.19 0.06 4.42
N PHE A 193 -1.45 -1.02 4.23
CA PHE A 193 -1.51 -2.22 5.06
C PHE A 193 -0.36 -2.23 6.05
N ALA A 194 -0.65 -2.07 7.34
CA ALA A 194 0.32 -2.00 8.44
C ALA A 194 1.41 -0.94 8.18
N GLY A 195 1.01 0.30 7.91
CA GLY A 195 1.90 1.42 7.61
C GLY A 195 2.01 2.44 8.73
N ALA A 196 3.02 3.30 8.63
CA ALA A 196 3.25 4.44 9.51
C ALA A 196 3.96 5.58 8.76
N ILE A 197 3.92 6.79 9.31
CA ILE A 197 4.76 7.89 8.86
C ILE A 197 5.90 8.08 9.86
N PHE A 198 7.13 8.07 9.38
CA PHE A 198 8.34 8.36 10.16
C PHE A 198 8.64 9.87 10.12
N SER A 199 8.91 10.47 11.25
CA SER A 199 9.29 11.88 11.35
C SER A 199 10.50 12.08 12.27
N THR A 200 11.37 12.99 11.87
CA THR A 200 12.50 13.46 12.69
C THR A 200 12.27 14.89 13.22
N SER A 201 11.05 15.39 13.10
CA SER A 201 10.65 16.76 13.47
C SER A 201 9.50 16.79 14.47
N GLY A 202 9.30 15.70 15.23
CA GLY A 202 8.18 15.52 16.13
C GLY A 202 6.90 15.13 15.40
N ASP A 203 5.75 15.39 16.02
CA ASP A 203 4.43 14.99 15.53
C ASP A 203 4.13 15.51 14.12
N LEU A 204 3.28 14.77 13.39
CA LEU A 204 2.96 15.07 12.01
C LEU A 204 2.24 16.42 11.87
N LYS A 205 2.60 17.15 10.83
CA LYS A 205 1.97 18.45 10.50
C LYS A 205 1.56 18.43 9.03
N TRP A 206 0.28 18.60 8.77
CA TRP A 206 -0.29 18.60 7.43
C TRP A 206 -0.52 20.05 6.99
N GLN A 207 0.19 20.54 5.96
CA GLN A 207 -0.03 21.88 5.41
C GLN A 207 -1.34 21.97 4.62
N THR A 208 -1.70 20.87 3.94
CA THR A 208 -3.01 20.70 3.28
C THR A 208 -3.60 19.37 3.69
N ALA A 209 -4.92 19.24 3.64
CA ALA A 209 -5.58 17.96 3.86
C ALA A 209 -5.13 16.94 2.78
N PRO A 210 -4.84 15.69 3.14
CA PRO A 210 -4.52 14.64 2.17
C PRO A 210 -5.74 14.19 1.37
N SER A 211 -5.49 13.46 0.29
CA SER A 211 -6.50 12.64 -0.37
C SER A 211 -7.07 11.58 0.60
N PRO A 212 -8.22 10.96 0.32
CA PRO A 212 -8.76 9.90 1.16
C PRO A 212 -7.74 8.80 1.44
N ILE A 213 -7.62 8.36 2.71
CA ILE A 213 -6.69 7.30 3.11
C ILE A 213 -7.45 6.11 3.68
N GLN A 214 -7.18 4.90 3.16
CA GLN A 214 -7.58 3.64 3.78
C GLN A 214 -6.40 3.01 4.51
N MET A 215 -6.62 2.59 5.75
CA MET A 215 -5.60 1.95 6.57
C MET A 215 -6.13 0.66 7.20
N PHE A 216 -5.36 -0.42 7.11
CA PHE A 216 -5.58 -1.66 7.83
C PHE A 216 -4.43 -1.87 8.81
N HIS A 217 -4.72 -2.17 10.08
CA HIS A 217 -3.65 -2.34 11.07
C HIS A 217 -4.08 -3.25 12.23
N GLY A 218 -3.16 -4.13 12.65
CA GLY A 218 -3.28 -4.92 13.87
C GLY A 218 -2.86 -4.12 15.10
N ASP A 219 -3.65 -4.16 16.18
CA ASP A 219 -3.35 -3.35 17.37
C ASP A 219 -2.22 -3.90 18.26
N ALA A 220 -1.70 -5.07 17.91
CA ALA A 220 -0.53 -5.70 18.53
C ALA A 220 0.66 -5.85 17.56
N ASP A 221 0.70 -5.04 16.50
CA ASP A 221 1.80 -5.05 15.53
C ASP A 221 3.11 -4.63 16.22
N ARG A 222 4.16 -5.46 16.04
CA ARG A 222 5.48 -5.23 16.62
C ARG A 222 6.55 -4.89 15.57
N ASN A 223 6.18 -4.85 14.29
CA ASN A 223 7.05 -4.45 13.20
C ASN A 223 6.84 -2.99 12.80
N VAL A 224 5.57 -2.53 12.81
CA VAL A 224 5.19 -1.15 12.55
C VAL A 224 4.21 -0.71 13.63
N PRO A 225 4.41 0.43 14.31
CA PRO A 225 3.53 0.81 15.42
C PRO A 225 2.09 1.04 14.96
N PHE A 226 1.14 0.49 15.70
CA PHE A 226 -0.29 0.71 15.50
C PHE A 226 -0.69 2.15 15.84
N ASP A 227 -0.23 2.65 17.00
CA ASP A 227 -0.43 4.04 17.44
C ASP A 227 0.84 4.85 17.12
N LYS A 228 1.42 5.55 18.04
CA LYS A 228 2.68 6.25 17.86
C LYS A 228 3.74 5.76 18.84
N THR A 229 4.98 5.81 18.39
CA THR A 229 6.16 5.75 19.27
C THR A 229 7.06 6.93 18.95
N GLU A 230 7.54 7.62 19.97
CA GLU A 230 8.32 8.84 19.83
C GLU A 230 9.39 8.91 20.91
N MET A 231 10.61 9.27 20.53
CA MET A 231 11.70 9.57 21.43
C MET A 231 12.36 10.88 20.99
N LEU A 232 12.32 11.89 21.84
CA LEU A 232 12.69 13.27 21.52
C LEU A 232 11.84 13.82 20.37
N GLN A 233 12.39 14.01 19.17
CA GLN A 233 11.68 14.46 17.98
C GLN A 233 11.65 13.41 16.87
N VAL A 234 12.14 12.21 17.16
CA VAL A 234 12.14 11.08 16.21
C VAL A 234 11.01 10.14 16.57
N GLY A 235 10.09 9.89 15.63
CA GLY A 235 8.94 9.05 15.88
C GLY A 235 8.41 8.33 14.65
N LEU A 236 7.65 7.28 14.92
CA LEU A 236 6.82 6.56 13.97
C LEU A 236 5.36 6.75 14.39
N TYR A 237 4.56 7.19 13.47
CA TYR A 237 3.14 7.53 13.66
C TYR A 237 2.29 6.56 12.85
N GLY A 238 1.70 5.58 13.54
CA GLY A 238 0.93 4.49 12.94
C GLY A 238 -0.49 4.87 12.57
N SER A 239 -1.21 3.91 12.03
CA SER A 239 -2.54 4.12 11.43
C SER A 239 -3.56 4.73 12.40
N LYS A 240 -3.54 4.35 13.69
CA LYS A 240 -4.45 4.92 14.70
C LYS A 240 -4.16 6.41 14.93
N HIS A 241 -2.90 6.81 15.01
CA HIS A 241 -2.50 8.21 15.16
C HIS A 241 -2.86 9.03 13.92
N ILE A 242 -2.58 8.48 12.72
CA ILE A 242 -2.95 9.11 11.44
C ILE A 242 -4.47 9.30 11.36
N ALA A 243 -5.27 8.24 11.64
CA ALA A 243 -6.73 8.33 11.61
C ALA A 243 -7.28 9.42 12.54
N LYS A 244 -6.69 9.56 13.75
CA LYS A 244 -7.06 10.64 14.68
C LYS A 244 -6.80 12.03 14.07
N GLN A 245 -5.64 12.24 13.45
CA GLN A 245 -5.33 13.51 12.80
C GLN A 245 -6.24 13.81 11.62
N LEU A 246 -6.54 12.79 10.78
CA LEU A 246 -7.48 12.93 9.66
C LEU A 246 -8.88 13.31 10.13
N GLN A 247 -9.33 12.75 11.26
CA GLN A 247 -10.60 13.13 11.88
C GLN A 247 -10.60 14.58 12.34
N GLU A 248 -9.51 15.04 12.96
CA GLU A 248 -9.35 16.45 13.39
C GLU A 248 -9.33 17.41 12.19
N LEU A 249 -8.79 16.98 11.05
CA LEU A 249 -8.78 17.72 9.79
C LEU A 249 -10.09 17.63 9.00
N ASN A 250 -11.08 16.87 9.46
CA ASN A 250 -12.30 16.52 8.72
C ASN A 250 -12.02 15.97 7.31
N THR A 251 -10.97 15.16 7.18
CA THR A 251 -10.58 14.51 5.93
C THR A 251 -11.19 13.11 5.83
N PRO A 252 -11.75 12.70 4.67
CA PRO A 252 -12.29 11.35 4.50
C PRO A 252 -11.22 10.28 4.70
N TYR A 253 -11.57 9.23 5.44
CA TYR A 253 -10.72 8.07 5.61
C TYR A 253 -11.52 6.80 5.91
N TYR A 254 -10.90 5.63 5.69
CA TYR A 254 -11.40 4.34 6.13
C TYR A 254 -10.33 3.64 6.98
N PHE A 255 -10.55 3.53 8.28
CA PHE A 255 -9.65 2.83 9.18
C PHE A 255 -10.24 1.48 9.60
N TYR A 256 -9.55 0.40 9.25
CA TYR A 256 -9.87 -0.98 9.61
C TYR A 256 -8.88 -1.48 10.67
N LYS A 257 -9.33 -1.51 11.92
CA LYS A 257 -8.55 -1.99 13.05
C LYS A 257 -8.83 -3.47 13.28
N VAL A 258 -7.79 -4.29 13.48
CA VAL A 258 -7.92 -5.68 13.90
C VAL A 258 -7.34 -5.84 15.30
N GLU A 259 -8.18 -6.27 16.26
CA GLU A 259 -7.76 -6.48 17.63
C GLU A 259 -6.95 -7.78 17.77
N ASN A 260 -5.93 -7.75 18.65
CA ASN A 260 -5.03 -8.88 18.88
C ASN A 260 -4.43 -9.46 17.58
N ALA A 261 -4.19 -8.62 16.60
CA ALA A 261 -3.48 -8.96 15.37
C ALA A 261 -2.13 -8.25 15.34
N ALA A 262 -1.12 -8.95 14.83
CA ALA A 262 0.23 -8.45 14.69
C ALA A 262 0.51 -7.96 13.25
N HIS A 263 1.72 -8.17 12.74
CA HIS A 263 2.13 -7.67 11.42
C HIS A 263 1.55 -8.45 10.24
N GLU A 264 0.83 -9.56 10.47
CA GLU A 264 0.10 -10.29 9.43
C GLU A 264 -0.91 -9.41 8.67
N ILE A 265 -1.31 -8.27 9.27
CA ILE A 265 -2.19 -7.29 8.61
C ILE A 265 -1.47 -6.53 7.49
N ALA A 266 -0.17 -6.68 7.33
CA ALA A 266 0.55 -6.23 6.14
C ALA A 266 0.14 -7.01 4.87
N GLU A 267 -0.35 -8.26 5.02
CA GLU A 267 -0.71 -9.12 3.87
C GLU A 267 -2.16 -9.61 3.90
N ARG A 268 -2.73 -9.85 5.08
CA ARG A 268 -4.07 -10.43 5.22
C ARG A 268 -5.17 -9.68 4.43
N PRO A 269 -5.20 -8.34 4.38
CA PRO A 269 -6.21 -7.61 3.62
C PRO A 269 -6.23 -7.92 2.13
N MET A 270 -5.11 -8.28 1.54
CA MET A 270 -5.00 -8.68 0.14
C MET A 270 -5.73 -9.98 -0.19
N LYS A 271 -6.03 -10.81 0.82
CA LYS A 271 -6.74 -12.08 0.69
C LYS A 271 -8.19 -11.97 1.13
N GLU A 272 -8.45 -11.25 2.21
CA GLU A 272 -9.71 -11.30 2.97
C GLU A 272 -10.55 -10.03 2.85
N ASN A 273 -9.95 -8.87 2.53
CA ASN A 273 -10.64 -7.58 2.57
C ASN A 273 -10.77 -6.88 1.21
N ILE A 274 -10.83 -7.63 0.11
CA ILE A 274 -11.01 -7.07 -1.24
C ILE A 274 -12.26 -6.19 -1.32
N ASN A 275 -13.36 -6.61 -0.66
CA ASN A 275 -14.61 -5.87 -0.70
C ASN A 275 -14.52 -4.51 0.02
N GLU A 276 -13.80 -4.45 1.16
CA GLU A 276 -13.55 -3.22 1.90
C GLU A 276 -12.63 -2.28 1.10
N ILE A 277 -11.65 -2.83 0.39
CA ILE A 277 -10.76 -2.07 -0.49
C ILE A 277 -11.56 -1.46 -1.64
N CYS A 278 -12.34 -2.26 -2.36
CA CYS A 278 -13.20 -1.77 -3.43
C CYS A 278 -14.23 -0.76 -2.90
N SER A 279 -14.87 -1.04 -1.75
CA SER A 279 -15.82 -0.11 -1.12
C SER A 279 -15.20 1.25 -0.78
N PHE A 280 -13.94 1.30 -0.39
CA PHE A 280 -13.21 2.55 -0.17
C PHE A 280 -13.05 3.31 -1.50
N ILE A 281 -12.58 2.63 -2.54
CA ILE A 281 -12.39 3.23 -3.87
C ILE A 281 -13.72 3.77 -4.40
N ASP A 282 -14.77 2.94 -4.37
CA ASP A 282 -16.10 3.31 -4.89
C ASP A 282 -16.72 4.50 -4.14
N LYS A 283 -16.65 4.48 -2.81
CA LYS A 283 -17.35 5.48 -1.98
C LYS A 283 -16.58 6.78 -1.82
N LEU A 284 -15.27 6.70 -1.55
CA LEU A 284 -14.49 7.87 -1.15
C LEU A 284 -13.71 8.47 -2.32
N ILE A 285 -13.33 7.66 -3.30
CA ILE A 285 -12.55 8.12 -4.47
C ILE A 285 -13.47 8.42 -5.64
N ILE A 286 -14.09 7.40 -6.24
CA ILE A 286 -14.96 7.56 -7.42
C ILE A 286 -16.22 8.35 -7.04
N GLY A 287 -16.90 7.95 -5.97
CA GLY A 287 -18.10 8.61 -5.45
C GLY A 287 -17.87 9.93 -4.76
N LYS A 288 -16.59 10.31 -4.51
CA LYS A 288 -16.19 11.56 -3.81
C LYS A 288 -16.93 11.77 -2.48
N GLY A 289 -17.22 10.67 -1.77
CA GLY A 289 -17.93 10.69 -0.50
C GLY A 289 -17.09 11.32 0.61
N ASN A 290 -17.67 12.29 1.31
CA ASN A 290 -17.02 12.89 2.49
C ASN A 290 -17.37 12.07 3.74
N LEU A 291 -16.77 10.90 3.89
CA LEU A 291 -17.10 9.92 4.92
C LEU A 291 -15.88 9.58 5.78
N ILE A 292 -16.13 9.39 7.07
CA ILE A 292 -15.21 8.78 8.02
C ILE A 292 -15.77 7.39 8.34
N ILE A 293 -15.01 6.34 8.01
CA ILE A 293 -15.41 4.94 8.24
C ILE A 293 -14.40 4.32 9.21
N ASN A 294 -14.90 3.76 10.32
CA ASN A 294 -14.09 3.00 11.26
C ASN A 294 -14.69 1.61 11.40
N THR A 295 -13.90 0.57 11.16
CA THR A 295 -14.26 -0.84 11.37
C THR A 295 -13.35 -1.43 12.44
N GLY A 296 -13.93 -2.17 13.35
CA GLY A 296 -13.20 -2.96 14.34
C GLY A 296 -13.49 -4.44 14.13
N GLU A 297 -12.46 -5.24 13.96
CA GLU A 297 -12.55 -6.70 13.91
C GLU A 297 -12.00 -7.28 15.22
N VAL A 298 -12.76 -8.16 15.83
CA VAL A 298 -12.40 -8.87 17.07
C VAL A 298 -12.65 -10.36 16.90
N GLU A 299 -11.60 -11.16 17.00
CA GLU A 299 -11.72 -12.62 17.03
C GLU A 299 -12.02 -13.08 18.47
N ILE A 300 -13.25 -13.59 18.70
CA ILE A 300 -13.69 -14.02 20.03
C ILE A 300 -12.86 -15.22 20.50
N GLY A 301 -12.27 -15.09 21.71
CA GLY A 301 -11.46 -16.15 22.33
C GLY A 301 -10.00 -16.15 21.91
N LYS A 302 -9.56 -15.26 21.04
CA LYS A 302 -8.14 -15.07 20.72
C LYS A 302 -7.40 -14.57 21.97
N PRO A 303 -6.25 -15.17 22.35
CA PRO A 303 -5.45 -14.69 23.46
C PRO A 303 -5.00 -13.24 23.24
N GLU A 304 -4.96 -12.46 24.31
CA GLU A 304 -4.50 -11.08 24.24
C GLU A 304 -2.99 -11.02 23.96
N LEU A 305 -2.62 -10.27 22.92
CA LEU A 305 -1.24 -10.02 22.57
C LEU A 305 -0.70 -8.76 23.27
N LYS A 306 0.62 -8.70 23.44
CA LYS A 306 1.30 -7.53 23.97
C LYS A 306 1.21 -6.36 22.98
N LYS A 307 0.67 -5.21 23.41
CA LYS A 307 0.39 -4.04 22.57
C LYS A 307 1.35 -2.87 22.80
N ASP A 308 2.16 -2.92 23.85
CA ASP A 308 3.20 -1.92 24.11
C ASP A 308 4.31 -2.03 23.04
N PHE A 309 4.73 -0.90 22.52
CA PHE A 309 5.68 -0.80 21.43
C PHE A 309 6.57 0.43 21.63
N ASP A 310 7.87 0.25 21.46
CA ASP A 310 8.84 1.32 21.47
C ASP A 310 9.73 1.32 20.22
N LEU A 311 10.58 2.32 20.06
CA LEU A 311 11.45 2.45 18.90
C LEU A 311 12.48 1.29 18.82
N MET A 312 12.90 0.73 19.97
CA MET A 312 13.80 -0.41 19.99
C MET A 312 13.10 -1.70 19.55
N ASP A 313 11.79 -1.84 19.84
CA ASP A 313 10.98 -2.93 19.29
C ASP A 313 10.96 -2.89 17.77
N TYR A 314 10.76 -1.69 17.17
CA TYR A 314 10.82 -1.51 15.72
C TYR A 314 12.16 -1.97 15.13
N ILE A 315 13.27 -1.52 15.72
CA ILE A 315 14.62 -1.87 15.24
C ILE A 315 14.85 -3.38 15.33
N LYS A 316 14.52 -3.99 16.48
CA LYS A 316 14.71 -5.43 16.72
C LYS A 316 13.83 -6.30 15.81
N ALA A 317 12.55 -5.93 15.64
CA ALA A 317 11.62 -6.73 14.86
C ALA A 317 11.94 -6.73 13.35
N ASN A 318 12.47 -5.64 12.83
CA ASN A 318 12.72 -5.50 11.40
C ASN A 318 14.19 -5.74 11.00
N PHE A 319 15.14 -5.51 11.91
CA PHE A 319 16.59 -5.48 11.61
C PHE A 319 17.47 -6.13 12.70
N GLY A 320 16.88 -6.71 13.74
CA GLY A 320 17.60 -7.52 14.71
C GLY A 320 18.00 -8.86 14.10
N GLY A 321 19.30 -9.22 14.21
CA GLY A 321 19.84 -10.50 13.76
C GLY A 321 19.51 -11.67 14.69
#